data_272cbf7f1a4b6b003a69a49eafd50a1a
#
_entry.id   272cbf7f1a4b6b003a69a49eafd50a1a
#
_cell.length_a   1.000
_cell.length_b   1.000
_cell.length_c   1.000
_cell.angle_alpha   90.00
_cell.angle_beta   90.00
_cell.angle_gamma   90.00
#
_symmetry.space_group_name_H-M   'P 1'
#
loop_
_entity.id
_entity.type
_entity.pdbx_description
1 polymer ?
#
loop_
_entity_poly.entity_id
_entity_poly.type
_entity_poly.pdbx_seq_one_letter_code
_entity_poly.pdbx_strand_id
1 'polypeptide(L)'
;MDKRPPQPRGAHLPPYREPLAEPPAKAPSLDPSRATGGRSPRKLTVTRVAALRSRELTHRGVQLFQRATTADGADRSGLAHLTYAVMANYAVDAALMVALANTIFFADTGSPGKVLAYLAITVAPFAVVAPFIGPALDRLQQGRRMALAISSWGRALLAVLMAFNFEPFNPWVIYPCALGNLVLSKAFSVLKAALTPRVLPEQITLVKTNSRLTVFGLIAGGVAGGLAAGILALTGSPGALIFTALCAVGGGILCLRIPAWVESTEGEVPVKAVGHSRTKRSLPPPVVATLWANSTIRIETGFLALFIAFVVKNQYEHLSAFTQLLLLGIVGGAAGLGGFVGNALGARLNLSAPELISNISLAATSLATLVAAMIPGLLTATIVGLVGSTASSLAKVCLDSVIQHHLPEESRASAFGKTESVLQIAWVFGGVVGLLIGGVWFGHVAGVYSIGFGVVTALLVMGIAQCLMMRKGRTLVPAIRRTPKPSGASRKKPAAGTTTPMGPLPTTPDVHGAPPVNPAPPPGRAPSAAPRKAGRRPRKAGTDR
;
A
#
# COMPACT_ATOMS: atom_id res chain seq x y z
N MET A 1 -32.85 54.56 25.46
CA MET A 1 -33.58 54.59 24.18
C MET A 1 -33.15 53.36 23.37
N ASP A 2 -33.96 52.34 23.50
CA ASP A 2 -33.75 51.01 22.97
C ASP A 2 -34.36 50.97 21.55
N LYS A 3 -33.57 50.69 20.52
CA LYS A 3 -34.06 50.47 19.14
C LYS A 3 -33.68 49.08 18.66
N ARG A 4 -34.55 48.10 18.95
CA ARG A 4 -34.51 46.81 18.30
C ARG A 4 -35.06 46.90 16.85
N PRO A 5 -34.45 46.21 15.89
CA PRO A 5 -34.98 46.14 14.53
C PRO A 5 -36.27 45.28 14.45
N PRO A 6 -37.19 45.56 13.53
CA PRO A 6 -38.48 44.87 13.42
C PRO A 6 -38.32 43.46 12.87
N GLN A 7 -39.02 42.52 13.49
CA GLN A 7 -39.14 41.14 13.01
C GLN A 7 -40.02 41.08 11.75
N PRO A 8 -39.71 40.22 10.76
CA PRO A 8 -40.56 40.02 9.61
C PRO A 8 -41.87 39.29 10.01
N ARG A 9 -42.97 39.82 9.58
CA ARG A 9 -44.31 39.25 9.75
C ARG A 9 -44.39 37.89 9.10
N GLY A 10 -44.90 36.91 9.84
CA GLY A 10 -45.09 35.54 9.39
C GLY A 10 -46.08 35.48 8.21
N ALA A 11 -45.63 34.84 7.15
CA ALA A 11 -46.50 34.42 6.07
C ALA A 11 -47.38 33.27 6.58
N HIS A 12 -48.71 33.49 6.61
CA HIS A 12 -49.66 32.44 6.87
C HIS A 12 -49.60 31.39 5.76
N LEU A 13 -49.09 30.20 6.08
CA LEU A 13 -49.24 29.03 5.22
C LEU A 13 -50.74 28.62 5.25
N PRO A 14 -51.37 28.30 4.11
CA PRO A 14 -52.73 27.78 4.09
C PRO A 14 -52.78 26.44 4.85
N PRO A 15 -53.91 26.11 5.51
CA PRO A 15 -54.06 24.89 6.25
C PRO A 15 -53.93 23.68 5.31
N TYR A 16 -53.05 22.75 5.71
CA TYR A 16 -52.85 21.45 5.07
C TYR A 16 -54.19 20.70 5.07
N ARG A 17 -54.80 20.52 3.88
CA ARG A 17 -55.93 19.61 3.69
C ARG A 17 -55.37 18.21 3.56
N GLU A 18 -55.65 17.34 4.54
CA GLU A 18 -55.49 15.90 4.39
C GLU A 18 -56.25 15.43 3.15
N PRO A 19 -55.62 14.63 2.27
CA PRO A 19 -56.38 13.98 1.19
C PRO A 19 -57.43 13.04 1.81
N LEU A 20 -58.67 13.25 1.49
CA LEU A 20 -59.76 12.34 1.83
C LEU A 20 -59.34 10.94 1.34
N ALA A 21 -59.29 10.00 2.28
CA ALA A 21 -59.02 8.59 1.98
C ALA A 21 -60.08 8.10 0.99
N GLU A 22 -59.65 7.74 -0.21
CA GLU A 22 -60.52 7.03 -1.16
C GLU A 22 -61.00 5.74 -0.48
N PRO A 23 -62.28 5.40 -0.59
CA PRO A 23 -62.82 4.15 -0.06
C PRO A 23 -62.10 3.00 -0.76
N PRO A 24 -61.74 1.91 -0.02
CA PRO A 24 -61.03 0.77 -0.59
C PRO A 24 -61.80 0.23 -1.79
N ALA A 25 -61.11 0.16 -2.94
CA ALA A 25 -61.66 -0.45 -4.14
C ALA A 25 -62.14 -1.86 -3.81
N LYS A 26 -63.41 -2.13 -4.15
CA LYS A 26 -64.02 -3.46 -3.96
C LYS A 26 -63.12 -4.50 -4.58
N ALA A 27 -62.64 -5.45 -3.73
CA ALA A 27 -61.91 -6.61 -4.20
C ALA A 27 -62.71 -7.31 -5.32
N PRO A 28 -62.06 -7.69 -6.41
CA PRO A 28 -62.75 -8.43 -7.46
C PRO A 28 -63.24 -9.76 -6.86
N SER A 29 -64.53 -10.03 -7.02
CA SER A 29 -65.17 -11.25 -6.65
C SER A 29 -64.48 -12.43 -7.35
N LEU A 30 -63.79 -13.27 -6.62
CA LEU A 30 -63.20 -14.51 -7.14
C LEU A 30 -64.34 -15.43 -7.54
N ASP A 31 -64.54 -15.62 -8.84
CA ASP A 31 -65.41 -16.60 -9.42
C ASP A 31 -64.91 -18.01 -9.07
N PRO A 32 -65.64 -18.81 -8.24
CA PRO A 32 -65.16 -20.11 -7.83
C PRO A 32 -65.06 -21.16 -8.94
N SER A 33 -65.55 -20.86 -10.16
CA SER A 33 -65.54 -21.78 -11.29
C SER A 33 -64.25 -21.87 -12.07
N ARG A 34 -63.18 -21.04 -11.76
CA ARG A 34 -61.87 -21.09 -12.41
C ARG A 34 -60.78 -21.80 -11.66
N ALA A 35 -61.12 -22.56 -10.63
CA ALA A 35 -60.14 -23.40 -9.88
C ALA A 35 -59.97 -24.77 -10.51
N THR A 36 -59.49 -24.82 -11.76
CA THR A 36 -59.05 -26.10 -12.38
C THR A 36 -57.61 -25.91 -12.85
N GLY A 37 -56.72 -26.44 -12.09
CA GLY A 37 -55.27 -26.47 -12.43
C GLY A 37 -54.38 -26.40 -11.22
N GLY A 38 -54.79 -27.04 -10.10
CA GLY A 38 -53.96 -27.17 -8.91
C GLY A 38 -52.71 -28.03 -9.20
N ARG A 39 -51.61 -27.35 -9.66
CA ARG A 39 -50.29 -27.92 -9.49
C ARG A 39 -50.03 -27.94 -7.99
N SER A 40 -50.13 -29.12 -7.38
CA SER A 40 -49.72 -29.35 -5.98
C SER A 40 -48.34 -28.70 -5.77
N PRO A 41 -48.15 -27.97 -4.64
CA PRO A 41 -46.85 -27.34 -4.35
C PRO A 41 -45.79 -28.44 -4.37
N ARG A 42 -44.86 -28.37 -5.35
CA ARG A 42 -43.75 -29.30 -5.43
C ARG A 42 -43.00 -29.24 -4.12
N LYS A 43 -43.00 -30.36 -3.37
CA LYS A 43 -42.25 -30.51 -2.11
C LYS A 43 -40.80 -30.08 -2.41
N LEU A 44 -40.38 -29.03 -1.73
CA LEU A 44 -39.01 -28.53 -1.85
C LEU A 44 -38.06 -29.58 -1.24
N THR A 45 -37.28 -30.23 -2.04
CA THR A 45 -36.25 -31.16 -1.60
C THR A 45 -35.20 -30.39 -0.78
N VAL A 46 -34.65 -30.99 0.29
CA VAL A 46 -33.64 -30.38 1.17
C VAL A 46 -32.48 -29.75 0.37
N THR A 47 -32.05 -30.41 -0.69
CA THR A 47 -31.03 -29.90 -1.63
C THR A 47 -31.47 -28.62 -2.33
N ARG A 48 -32.75 -28.47 -2.67
CA ARG A 48 -33.29 -27.29 -3.35
C ARG A 48 -33.45 -26.11 -2.39
N VAL A 49 -33.82 -26.38 -1.13
CA VAL A 49 -33.85 -25.36 -0.08
C VAL A 49 -32.44 -24.89 0.28
N ALA A 50 -31.48 -25.82 0.35
CA ALA A 50 -30.07 -25.48 0.56
C ALA A 50 -29.52 -24.64 -0.60
N ALA A 51 -29.83 -24.97 -1.86
CA ALA A 51 -29.42 -24.20 -3.03
C ALA A 51 -30.08 -22.81 -3.11
N LEU A 52 -31.33 -22.66 -2.66
CA LEU A 52 -31.99 -21.35 -2.59
C LEU A 52 -31.39 -20.49 -1.46
N ARG A 53 -31.16 -21.07 -0.29
CA ARG A 53 -30.50 -20.37 0.82
C ARG A 53 -29.06 -19.96 0.49
N SER A 54 -28.29 -20.83 -0.16
CA SER A 54 -26.94 -20.49 -0.59
C SER A 54 -26.93 -19.34 -1.62
N ARG A 55 -27.86 -19.36 -2.59
CA ARG A 55 -28.05 -18.25 -3.53
C ARG A 55 -28.42 -16.93 -2.83
N GLU A 56 -29.35 -16.99 -1.86
CA GLU A 56 -29.78 -15.80 -1.11
C GLU A 56 -28.63 -15.24 -0.25
N LEU A 57 -27.87 -16.10 0.43
CA LEU A 57 -26.68 -15.70 1.19
C LEU A 57 -25.60 -15.11 0.28
N THR A 58 -25.36 -15.71 -0.87
CA THR A 58 -24.41 -15.19 -1.86
C THR A 58 -24.87 -13.83 -2.39
N HIS A 59 -26.15 -13.68 -2.70
CA HIS A 59 -26.71 -12.42 -3.20
C HIS A 59 -26.62 -11.29 -2.15
N ARG A 60 -26.95 -11.60 -0.89
CA ARG A 60 -26.78 -10.68 0.25
C ARG A 60 -25.30 -10.34 0.47
N GLY A 61 -24.41 -11.32 0.40
CA GLY A 61 -22.97 -11.12 0.51
C GLY A 61 -22.44 -10.19 -0.58
N VAL A 62 -22.83 -10.41 -1.84
CA VAL A 62 -22.45 -9.55 -2.98
C VAL A 62 -22.99 -8.12 -2.81
N GLN A 63 -24.24 -7.96 -2.38
CA GLN A 63 -24.82 -6.62 -2.14
C GLN A 63 -24.09 -5.89 -1.01
N LEU A 64 -23.80 -6.57 0.11
CA LEU A 64 -23.02 -5.98 1.21
C LEU A 64 -21.63 -5.59 0.76
N PHE A 65 -20.98 -6.44 -0.01
CA PHE A 65 -19.67 -6.18 -0.58
C PHE A 65 -19.70 -4.96 -1.53
N GLN A 66 -20.67 -4.89 -2.46
CA GLN A 66 -20.83 -3.75 -3.35
C GLN A 66 -21.10 -2.46 -2.56
N ARG A 67 -22.01 -2.49 -1.60
CA ARG A 67 -22.26 -1.34 -0.71
C ARG A 67 -20.99 -0.90 0.02
N ALA A 68 -20.21 -1.85 0.53
CA ALA A 68 -18.97 -1.56 1.23
C ALA A 68 -17.88 -0.99 0.30
N THR A 69 -17.80 -1.42 -0.97
CA THR A 69 -16.81 -0.93 -1.94
C THR A 69 -17.20 0.42 -2.56
N THR A 70 -18.48 0.77 -2.61
CA THR A 70 -18.99 2.04 -3.17
C THR A 70 -19.32 3.08 -2.11
N ALA A 71 -19.26 2.73 -0.82
CA ALA A 71 -19.58 3.64 0.27
C ALA A 71 -18.70 4.90 0.26
N ASP A 72 -19.15 5.95 0.95
CA ASP A 72 -18.40 7.20 1.16
C ASP A 72 -17.99 7.91 -0.16
N GLY A 73 -18.75 7.76 -1.24
CA GLY A 73 -18.47 8.41 -2.53
C GLY A 73 -17.36 7.76 -3.36
N ALA A 74 -16.98 6.52 -3.03
CA ALA A 74 -15.88 5.79 -3.68
C ALA A 74 -16.16 5.44 -5.15
N ASP A 75 -17.41 5.33 -5.55
CA ASP A 75 -17.84 5.12 -6.94
C ASP A 75 -17.56 6.35 -7.81
N ARG A 76 -17.86 7.55 -7.31
CA ARG A 76 -17.68 8.81 -8.03
C ARG A 76 -16.21 9.23 -8.10
N SER A 77 -15.45 8.98 -7.05
CA SER A 77 -14.02 9.33 -6.98
C SER A 77 -13.10 8.35 -7.73
N GLY A 78 -13.61 7.23 -8.26
CA GLY A 78 -12.80 6.19 -8.87
C GLY A 78 -12.11 5.25 -7.88
N LEU A 79 -12.28 5.46 -6.57
CA LEU A 79 -11.68 4.63 -5.52
C LEU A 79 -12.20 3.18 -5.58
N ALA A 80 -13.46 2.96 -5.94
CA ALA A 80 -14.01 1.61 -6.07
C ALA A 80 -13.25 0.80 -7.14
N HIS A 81 -12.94 1.40 -8.29
CA HIS A 81 -12.17 0.74 -9.35
C HIS A 81 -10.73 0.43 -8.92
N LEU A 82 -10.09 1.39 -8.22
CA LEU A 82 -8.76 1.13 -7.64
C LEU A 82 -8.83 0.02 -6.60
N THR A 83 -9.89 -0.06 -5.78
CA THR A 83 -10.09 -1.14 -4.80
C THR A 83 -10.12 -2.50 -5.49
N TYR A 84 -10.89 -2.65 -6.58
CA TYR A 84 -10.93 -3.93 -7.32
C TYR A 84 -9.58 -4.30 -7.94
N ALA A 85 -8.84 -3.33 -8.48
CA ALA A 85 -7.49 -3.57 -9.01
C ALA A 85 -6.52 -4.04 -7.91
N VAL A 86 -6.60 -3.42 -6.72
CA VAL A 86 -5.80 -3.80 -5.55
C VAL A 86 -6.17 -5.19 -5.06
N MET A 87 -7.46 -5.52 -4.99
CA MET A 87 -7.95 -6.86 -4.65
C MET A 87 -7.37 -7.93 -5.57
N ALA A 88 -7.39 -7.67 -6.89
CA ALA A 88 -6.81 -8.58 -7.86
C ALA A 88 -5.30 -8.75 -7.66
N ASN A 89 -4.57 -7.67 -7.35
CA ASN A 89 -3.14 -7.77 -7.06
C ASN A 89 -2.85 -8.65 -5.83
N TYR A 90 -3.61 -8.49 -4.74
CA TYR A 90 -3.48 -9.34 -3.55
C TYR A 90 -3.85 -10.80 -3.85
N ALA A 91 -4.87 -11.02 -4.71
CA ALA A 91 -5.26 -12.35 -5.15
C ALA A 91 -4.13 -13.04 -5.93
N VAL A 92 -3.46 -12.31 -6.84
CA VAL A 92 -2.30 -12.81 -7.59
C VAL A 92 -1.12 -13.11 -6.66
N ASP A 93 -0.83 -12.24 -5.68
CA ASP A 93 0.23 -12.46 -4.72
C ASP A 93 -0.01 -13.73 -3.89
N ALA A 94 -1.22 -13.91 -3.37
CA ALA A 94 -1.59 -15.07 -2.56
C ALA A 94 -1.60 -16.37 -3.38
N ALA A 95 -2.19 -16.35 -4.58
CA ALA A 95 -2.24 -17.52 -5.46
C ALA A 95 -0.83 -17.95 -5.90
N LEU A 96 0.05 -16.99 -6.23
CA LEU A 96 1.45 -17.26 -6.57
C LEU A 96 2.21 -17.88 -5.40
N MET A 97 2.05 -17.34 -4.20
CA MET A 97 2.70 -17.87 -2.99
C MET A 97 2.29 -19.33 -2.74
N VAL A 98 1.00 -19.63 -2.90
CA VAL A 98 0.49 -21.01 -2.76
C VAL A 98 1.04 -21.92 -3.86
N ALA A 99 1.03 -21.47 -5.11
CA ALA A 99 1.52 -22.24 -6.26
C ALA A 99 3.02 -22.61 -6.13
N LEU A 100 3.81 -21.69 -5.56
CA LEU A 100 5.25 -21.87 -5.36
C LEU A 100 5.62 -22.46 -4.01
N ALA A 101 4.68 -22.59 -3.06
CA ALA A 101 4.97 -23.08 -1.71
C ALA A 101 5.69 -24.45 -1.74
N ASN A 102 5.23 -25.33 -2.62
CA ASN A 102 5.80 -26.69 -2.76
C ASN A 102 7.22 -26.70 -3.36
N THR A 103 7.61 -25.69 -4.12
CA THR A 103 8.94 -25.59 -4.75
C THR A 103 9.94 -24.81 -3.92
N ILE A 104 9.49 -23.69 -3.40
CA ILE A 104 10.36 -22.77 -2.65
C ILE A 104 10.70 -23.36 -1.28
N PHE A 105 9.72 -24.02 -0.65
CA PHE A 105 9.88 -24.57 0.70
C PHE A 105 10.21 -26.06 0.72
N PHE A 106 9.98 -26.80 -0.37
CA PHE A 106 10.13 -28.25 -0.43
C PHE A 106 11.17 -28.72 -1.47
N ALA A 107 11.87 -27.83 -2.17
CA ALA A 107 13.03 -28.21 -2.97
C ALA A 107 14.04 -28.94 -2.07
N ASP A 108 14.59 -30.03 -2.59
CA ASP A 108 15.61 -30.83 -1.88
C ASP A 108 16.81 -29.94 -1.51
N THR A 109 16.85 -29.53 -0.23
CA THR A 109 17.87 -28.66 0.32
C THR A 109 19.09 -29.45 0.77
N GLY A 110 19.36 -30.62 0.14
CA GLY A 110 20.38 -31.58 0.52
C GLY A 110 21.83 -31.06 0.65
N SER A 111 22.07 -29.76 0.40
CA SER A 111 23.33 -29.12 0.76
C SER A 111 23.16 -27.64 1.10
N PRO A 112 23.88 -27.13 2.13
CA PRO A 112 23.86 -25.70 2.50
C PRO A 112 24.18 -24.75 1.35
N GLY A 113 25.06 -25.18 0.42
CA GLY A 113 25.44 -24.38 -0.75
C GLY A 113 24.29 -24.18 -1.74
N LYS A 114 23.43 -25.18 -1.96
CA LYS A 114 22.25 -25.05 -2.82
C LYS A 114 21.23 -24.06 -2.24
N VAL A 115 21.00 -24.09 -0.93
CA VAL A 115 20.12 -23.17 -0.22
C VAL A 115 20.64 -21.73 -0.30
N LEU A 116 21.95 -21.55 -0.12
CA LEU A 116 22.58 -20.23 -0.20
C LEU A 116 22.55 -19.68 -1.65
N ALA A 117 22.82 -20.53 -2.64
CA ALA A 117 22.70 -20.16 -4.06
C ALA A 117 21.28 -19.81 -4.43
N TYR A 118 20.30 -20.57 -3.96
CA TYR A 118 18.87 -20.28 -4.13
C TYR A 118 18.51 -18.92 -3.54
N LEU A 119 18.95 -18.64 -2.32
CA LEU A 119 18.72 -17.36 -1.67
C LEU A 119 19.39 -16.21 -2.45
N ALA A 120 20.64 -16.39 -2.85
CA ALA A 120 21.35 -15.38 -3.64
C ALA A 120 20.62 -15.08 -4.95
N ILE A 121 20.17 -16.09 -5.67
CA ILE A 121 19.43 -15.93 -6.93
C ILE A 121 18.06 -15.26 -6.71
N THR A 122 17.39 -15.56 -5.59
CA THR A 122 16.02 -15.05 -5.33
C THR A 122 16.04 -13.65 -4.72
N VAL A 123 17.03 -13.34 -3.90
CA VAL A 123 17.06 -12.15 -3.05
C VAL A 123 18.01 -11.06 -3.55
N ALA A 124 19.20 -11.44 -4.04
CA ALA A 124 20.19 -10.48 -4.51
C ALA A 124 19.69 -9.58 -5.67
N PRO A 125 18.98 -10.12 -6.69
CA PRO A 125 18.42 -9.27 -7.74
C PRO A 125 17.39 -8.29 -7.22
N PHE A 126 16.61 -8.66 -6.18
CA PHE A 126 15.65 -7.76 -5.58
C PHE A 126 16.33 -6.59 -4.86
N ALA A 127 17.41 -6.84 -4.13
CA ALA A 127 18.21 -5.80 -3.50
C ALA A 127 18.81 -4.83 -4.53
N VAL A 128 19.18 -5.33 -5.72
CA VAL A 128 19.71 -4.52 -6.83
C VAL A 128 18.59 -3.75 -7.54
N VAL A 129 17.45 -4.38 -7.82
CA VAL A 129 16.36 -3.79 -8.64
C VAL A 129 15.51 -2.81 -7.83
N ALA A 130 15.29 -3.06 -6.52
CA ALA A 130 14.44 -2.22 -5.68
C ALA A 130 14.80 -0.71 -5.70
N PRO A 131 16.09 -0.30 -5.66
CA PRO A 131 16.48 1.11 -5.76
C PRO A 131 16.10 1.80 -7.08
N PHE A 132 15.92 1.03 -8.15
CA PHE A 132 15.61 1.57 -9.48
C PHE A 132 14.11 1.66 -9.76
N ILE A 133 13.28 0.89 -9.04
CA ILE A 133 11.82 0.89 -9.25
C ILE A 133 11.23 2.28 -8.99
N GLY A 134 11.56 2.92 -7.88
CA GLY A 134 11.06 4.25 -7.54
C GLY A 134 11.36 5.29 -8.63
N PRO A 135 12.64 5.56 -8.95
CA PRO A 135 13.02 6.53 -9.98
C PRO A 135 12.50 6.20 -11.39
N ALA A 136 12.34 4.91 -11.73
CA ALA A 136 11.77 4.52 -13.01
C ALA A 136 10.28 4.87 -13.10
N LEU A 137 9.54 4.63 -12.01
CA LEU A 137 8.11 4.90 -11.92
C LEU A 137 7.80 6.39 -11.74
N ASP A 138 8.68 7.17 -11.09
CA ASP A 138 8.56 8.63 -10.99
C ASP A 138 8.62 9.31 -12.36
N ARG A 139 9.26 8.68 -13.36
CA ARG A 139 9.29 9.16 -14.75
C ARG A 139 7.97 8.96 -15.49
N LEU A 140 7.10 8.07 -14.99
CA LEU A 140 5.78 7.78 -15.55
C LEU A 140 4.74 8.76 -14.99
N GLN A 141 4.73 9.99 -15.47
CA GLN A 141 3.73 11.00 -15.08
C GLN A 141 2.38 10.77 -15.76
N GLN A 142 2.39 10.28 -16.99
CA GLN A 142 1.22 9.91 -17.78
C GLN A 142 1.19 8.40 -17.99
N GLY A 143 -0.03 7.82 -18.08
CA GLY A 143 -0.18 6.38 -18.32
C GLY A 143 0.00 5.50 -17.08
N ARG A 144 -0.14 6.02 -15.86
CA ARG A 144 -0.04 5.23 -14.61
C ARG A 144 -1.04 4.07 -14.57
N ARG A 145 -2.25 4.28 -15.08
CA ARG A 145 -3.27 3.24 -15.24
C ARG A 145 -2.81 2.12 -16.17
N MET A 146 -2.24 2.50 -17.32
CA MET A 146 -1.66 1.53 -18.26
C MET A 146 -0.46 0.81 -17.64
N ALA A 147 0.38 1.50 -16.88
CA ALA A 147 1.51 0.88 -16.19
C ALA A 147 1.06 -0.15 -15.13
N LEU A 148 -0.06 0.11 -14.40
CA LEU A 148 -0.68 -0.88 -13.53
C LEU A 148 -1.17 -2.11 -14.31
N ALA A 149 -1.83 -1.90 -15.45
CA ALA A 149 -2.30 -2.98 -16.31
C ALA A 149 -1.14 -3.81 -16.88
N ILE A 150 -0.10 -3.15 -17.39
CA ILE A 150 1.12 -3.81 -17.91
C ILE A 150 1.82 -4.61 -16.81
N SER A 151 1.91 -4.08 -15.58
CA SER A 151 2.50 -4.82 -14.47
C SER A 151 1.70 -6.10 -14.16
N SER A 152 0.37 -6.03 -14.20
CA SER A 152 -0.50 -7.19 -13.97
C SER A 152 -0.39 -8.21 -15.11
N TRP A 153 -0.42 -7.78 -16.37
CA TRP A 153 -0.27 -8.67 -17.52
C TRP A 153 1.13 -9.27 -17.63
N GLY A 154 2.17 -8.50 -17.27
CA GLY A 154 3.52 -9.02 -17.14
C GLY A 154 3.59 -10.17 -16.13
N ARG A 155 2.90 -10.03 -14.99
CA ARG A 155 2.77 -11.10 -14.00
C ARG A 155 2.03 -12.33 -14.53
N ALA A 156 0.99 -12.11 -15.34
CA ALA A 156 0.28 -13.21 -16.00
C ALA A 156 1.22 -13.98 -16.94
N LEU A 157 1.98 -13.28 -17.78
CA LEU A 157 2.95 -13.89 -18.68
C LEU A 157 3.99 -14.71 -17.92
N LEU A 158 4.56 -14.14 -16.85
CA LEU A 158 5.55 -14.84 -16.03
C LEU A 158 4.96 -16.06 -15.32
N ALA A 159 3.71 -16.00 -14.87
CA ALA A 159 3.02 -17.13 -14.25
C ALA A 159 2.78 -18.27 -15.27
N VAL A 160 2.41 -17.92 -16.50
CA VAL A 160 2.26 -18.90 -17.59
C VAL A 160 3.61 -19.54 -17.94
N LEU A 161 4.68 -18.74 -18.06
CA LEU A 161 6.03 -19.27 -18.32
C LEU A 161 6.48 -20.24 -17.22
N MET A 162 6.20 -19.91 -15.95
CA MET A 162 6.47 -20.84 -14.84
C MET A 162 5.64 -22.11 -14.93
N ALA A 163 4.34 -22.04 -15.29
CA ALA A 163 3.48 -23.19 -15.38
C ALA A 163 3.99 -24.22 -16.41
N PHE A 164 4.43 -23.76 -17.59
CA PHE A 164 4.97 -24.63 -18.64
C PHE A 164 6.38 -25.19 -18.35
N ASN A 165 7.14 -24.56 -17.45
CA ASN A 165 8.50 -24.99 -17.10
C ASN A 165 8.56 -25.64 -15.71
N PHE A 166 7.41 -25.95 -15.14
CA PHE A 166 7.32 -26.53 -13.81
C PHE A 166 7.63 -28.04 -13.81
N GLU A 167 7.26 -28.72 -14.89
CA GLU A 167 7.51 -30.15 -15.11
C GLU A 167 8.15 -30.38 -16.48
N PRO A 168 9.46 -30.73 -16.59
CA PRO A 168 10.44 -30.91 -15.53
C PRO A 168 10.88 -29.56 -14.93
N PHE A 169 11.14 -29.55 -13.63
CA PHE A 169 11.52 -28.34 -12.91
C PHE A 169 12.77 -27.67 -13.50
N ASN A 170 12.56 -26.51 -14.14
CA ASN A 170 13.64 -25.71 -14.72
C ASN A 170 13.94 -24.46 -13.85
N PRO A 171 14.95 -24.51 -12.97
CA PRO A 171 15.26 -23.43 -12.05
C PRO A 171 15.65 -22.12 -12.75
N TRP A 172 16.28 -22.22 -13.94
CA TRP A 172 16.72 -21.06 -14.72
C TRP A 172 15.56 -20.23 -15.29
N VAL A 173 14.37 -20.81 -15.41
CA VAL A 173 13.14 -20.10 -15.82
C VAL A 173 12.31 -19.72 -14.60
N ILE A 174 12.11 -20.66 -13.67
CA ILE A 174 11.19 -20.47 -12.54
C ILE A 174 11.66 -19.34 -11.62
N TYR A 175 12.95 -19.31 -11.24
CA TYR A 175 13.44 -18.28 -10.32
C TYR A 175 13.45 -16.86 -10.91
N PRO A 176 13.93 -16.62 -12.14
CA PRO A 176 13.80 -15.29 -12.74
C PRO A 176 12.36 -14.85 -12.94
N CYS A 177 11.44 -15.76 -13.29
CA CYS A 177 10.03 -15.45 -13.42
C CYS A 177 9.38 -15.12 -12.06
N ALA A 178 9.70 -15.88 -11.00
CA ALA A 178 9.23 -15.59 -9.65
C ALA A 178 9.73 -14.23 -9.16
N LEU A 179 11.01 -13.92 -9.38
CA LEU A 179 11.60 -12.61 -9.10
C LEU A 179 10.89 -11.49 -9.90
N GLY A 180 10.69 -11.70 -11.21
CA GLY A 180 9.97 -10.76 -12.06
C GLY A 180 8.56 -10.46 -11.54
N ASN A 181 7.84 -11.50 -11.09
CA ASN A 181 6.54 -11.34 -10.43
C ASN A 181 6.61 -10.47 -9.18
N LEU A 182 7.63 -10.68 -8.33
CA LEU A 182 7.83 -9.89 -7.12
C LEU A 182 8.14 -8.43 -7.46
N VAL A 183 9.00 -8.17 -8.45
CA VAL A 183 9.34 -6.82 -8.92
C VAL A 183 8.10 -6.11 -9.45
N LEU A 184 7.30 -6.77 -10.28
CA LEU A 184 6.07 -6.20 -10.84
C LEU A 184 5.00 -5.96 -9.76
N SER A 185 4.89 -6.83 -8.73
CA SER A 185 4.03 -6.59 -7.57
C SER A 185 4.43 -5.33 -6.79
N LYS A 186 5.74 -5.12 -6.60
CA LYS A 186 6.25 -3.89 -5.97
C LYS A 186 6.04 -2.65 -6.82
N ALA A 187 6.24 -2.75 -8.15
CA ALA A 187 5.92 -1.69 -9.09
C ALA A 187 4.44 -1.29 -9.01
N PHE A 188 3.53 -2.27 -8.99
CA PHE A 188 2.11 -2.05 -8.76
C PHE A 188 1.85 -1.28 -7.46
N SER A 189 2.49 -1.69 -6.36
CA SER A 189 2.31 -1.06 -5.05
C SER A 189 2.74 0.41 -5.04
N VAL A 190 3.82 0.77 -5.72
CA VAL A 190 4.30 2.16 -5.85
C VAL A 190 3.34 2.98 -6.72
N LEU A 191 2.90 2.45 -7.85
CA LEU A 191 1.91 3.10 -8.73
C LEU A 191 0.57 3.31 -8.01
N LYS A 192 0.10 2.31 -7.25
CA LYS A 192 -1.08 2.41 -6.40
C LYS A 192 -0.93 3.57 -5.40
N ALA A 193 0.21 3.66 -4.71
CA ALA A 193 0.45 4.72 -3.74
C ALA A 193 0.41 6.12 -4.38
N ALA A 194 0.90 6.26 -5.61
CA ALA A 194 0.85 7.51 -6.37
C ALA A 194 -0.57 7.87 -6.86
N LEU A 195 -1.43 6.87 -7.12
CA LEU A 195 -2.82 7.09 -7.58
C LEU A 195 -3.81 7.28 -6.42
N THR A 196 -3.55 6.71 -5.24
CA THR A 196 -4.48 6.75 -4.11
C THR A 196 -4.92 8.18 -3.72
N PRO A 197 -4.03 9.19 -3.63
CA PRO A 197 -4.45 10.56 -3.31
C PRO A 197 -5.38 11.18 -4.36
N ARG A 198 -5.26 10.76 -5.62
CA ARG A 198 -6.05 11.30 -6.75
C ARG A 198 -7.48 10.77 -6.81
N VAL A 199 -7.70 9.57 -6.26
CA VAL A 199 -9.03 8.94 -6.16
C VAL A 199 -9.65 9.09 -4.77
N LEU A 200 -9.05 9.94 -3.91
CA LEU A 200 -9.50 10.14 -2.53
C LEU A 200 -10.85 10.87 -2.52
N PRO A 201 -11.94 10.28 -1.98
CA PRO A 201 -13.19 10.99 -1.77
C PRO A 201 -13.03 12.10 -0.71
N GLU A 202 -13.76 13.21 -0.86
CA GLU A 202 -13.72 14.33 0.09
C GLU A 202 -14.14 13.96 1.52
N GLN A 203 -14.97 12.91 1.66
CA GLN A 203 -15.55 12.49 2.94
C GLN A 203 -14.61 11.64 3.80
N ILE A 204 -13.49 11.12 3.24
CA ILE A 204 -12.60 10.21 3.96
C ILE A 204 -11.14 10.61 3.85
N THR A 205 -10.37 10.26 4.87
CA THR A 205 -8.93 10.53 4.90
C THR A 205 -8.14 9.52 4.08
N LEU A 206 -6.94 9.91 3.62
CA LEU A 206 -5.99 9.03 2.91
C LEU A 206 -5.70 7.75 3.71
N VAL A 207 -5.64 7.85 5.02
CA VAL A 207 -5.38 6.71 5.91
C VAL A 207 -6.56 5.73 5.93
N LYS A 208 -7.81 6.25 6.04
CA LYS A 208 -9.01 5.40 5.96
C LYS A 208 -9.10 4.72 4.60
N THR A 209 -8.71 5.42 3.54
CA THR A 209 -8.63 4.87 2.17
C THR A 209 -7.61 3.74 2.08
N ASN A 210 -6.38 3.93 2.56
CA ASN A 210 -5.35 2.90 2.54
C ASN A 210 -5.73 1.67 3.38
N SER A 211 -6.32 1.89 4.56
CA SER A 211 -6.85 0.81 5.40
C SER A 211 -7.91 0.00 4.65
N ARG A 212 -8.85 0.69 3.98
CA ARG A 212 -9.90 0.05 3.17
C ARG A 212 -9.30 -0.78 2.03
N LEU A 213 -8.35 -0.24 1.26
CA LEU A 213 -7.66 -0.97 0.20
C LEU A 213 -6.96 -2.23 0.74
N THR A 214 -6.33 -2.13 1.92
CA THR A 214 -5.66 -3.26 2.56
C THR A 214 -6.64 -4.34 3.01
N VAL A 215 -7.76 -3.96 3.66
CA VAL A 215 -8.76 -4.93 4.12
C VAL A 215 -9.37 -5.71 2.95
N PHE A 216 -9.83 -5.00 1.92
CA PHE A 216 -10.39 -5.66 0.75
C PHE A 216 -9.35 -6.50 0.01
N GLY A 217 -8.09 -6.02 -0.04
CA GLY A 217 -6.97 -6.78 -0.58
C GLY A 217 -6.73 -8.08 0.18
N LEU A 218 -6.67 -8.05 1.52
CA LEU A 218 -6.47 -9.23 2.36
C LEU A 218 -7.61 -10.25 2.21
N ILE A 219 -8.87 -9.78 2.16
CA ILE A 219 -10.02 -10.67 1.94
C ILE A 219 -9.89 -11.36 0.57
N ALA A 220 -9.59 -10.60 -0.49
CA ALA A 220 -9.42 -11.16 -1.82
C ALA A 220 -8.24 -12.12 -1.90
N GLY A 221 -7.12 -11.77 -1.25
CA GLY A 221 -5.95 -12.64 -1.13
C GLY A 221 -6.26 -13.94 -0.40
N GLY A 222 -7.00 -13.88 0.71
CA GLY A 222 -7.42 -15.06 1.46
C GLY A 222 -8.30 -15.99 0.63
N VAL A 223 -9.30 -15.44 -0.07
CA VAL A 223 -10.17 -16.22 -0.97
C VAL A 223 -9.38 -16.84 -2.12
N ALA A 224 -8.55 -16.04 -2.80
CA ALA A 224 -7.75 -16.53 -3.93
C ALA A 224 -6.68 -17.55 -3.49
N GLY A 225 -6.06 -17.35 -2.33
CA GLY A 225 -5.13 -18.30 -1.75
C GLY A 225 -5.79 -19.64 -1.41
N GLY A 226 -6.99 -19.60 -0.83
CA GLY A 226 -7.79 -20.82 -0.58
C GLY A 226 -8.18 -21.55 -1.85
N LEU A 227 -8.62 -20.83 -2.89
CA LEU A 227 -8.93 -21.42 -4.20
C LEU A 227 -7.67 -22.00 -4.86
N ALA A 228 -6.55 -21.27 -4.81
CA ALA A 228 -5.27 -21.75 -5.33
C ALA A 228 -4.80 -23.01 -4.62
N ALA A 229 -4.99 -23.13 -3.29
CA ALA A 229 -4.67 -24.32 -2.52
C ALA A 229 -5.53 -25.53 -2.95
N GLY A 230 -6.83 -25.30 -3.18
CA GLY A 230 -7.72 -26.35 -3.73
C GLY A 230 -7.29 -26.80 -5.13
N ILE A 231 -6.95 -25.86 -6.01
CA ILE A 231 -6.45 -26.15 -7.36
C ILE A 231 -5.11 -26.87 -7.29
N LEU A 232 -4.19 -26.43 -6.44
CA LEU A 232 -2.91 -27.06 -6.20
C LEU A 232 -3.06 -28.52 -5.79
N ALA A 233 -4.02 -28.83 -4.91
CA ALA A 233 -4.30 -30.19 -4.47
C ALA A 233 -4.85 -31.10 -5.58
N LEU A 234 -5.56 -30.54 -6.57
CA LEU A 234 -6.19 -31.28 -7.66
C LEU A 234 -5.30 -31.41 -8.91
N THR A 235 -4.54 -30.38 -9.24
CA THR A 235 -3.84 -30.24 -10.53
C THR A 235 -2.35 -29.91 -10.38
N GLY A 236 -1.85 -29.91 -9.17
CA GLY A 236 -0.45 -29.54 -8.90
C GLY A 236 -0.16 -28.05 -9.07
N SER A 237 1.13 -27.71 -8.96
CA SER A 237 1.63 -26.33 -9.08
C SER A 237 1.35 -25.69 -10.46
N PRO A 238 1.43 -26.43 -11.61
CA PRO A 238 1.10 -25.84 -12.91
C PRO A 238 -0.32 -25.28 -12.97
N GLY A 239 -1.31 -26.02 -12.46
CA GLY A 239 -2.70 -25.54 -12.43
C GLY A 239 -2.89 -24.31 -11.54
N ALA A 240 -2.25 -24.27 -10.37
CA ALA A 240 -2.28 -23.10 -9.49
C ALA A 240 -1.60 -21.87 -10.12
N LEU A 241 -0.54 -22.07 -10.92
CA LEU A 241 0.11 -21.00 -11.71
C LEU A 241 -0.77 -20.49 -12.84
N ILE A 242 -1.51 -21.35 -13.53
CA ILE A 242 -2.50 -20.92 -14.52
C ILE A 242 -3.63 -20.12 -13.87
N PHE A 243 -4.13 -20.56 -12.71
CA PHE A 243 -5.10 -19.77 -11.94
C PHE A 243 -4.53 -18.39 -11.55
N THR A 244 -3.28 -18.33 -11.12
CA THR A 244 -2.56 -17.07 -10.84
C THR A 244 -2.53 -16.16 -12.07
N ALA A 245 -2.23 -16.73 -13.26
CA ALA A 245 -2.23 -16.00 -14.51
C ALA A 245 -3.61 -15.43 -14.86
N LEU A 246 -4.68 -16.22 -14.69
CA LEU A 246 -6.05 -15.76 -14.91
C LEU A 246 -6.43 -14.60 -13.97
N CYS A 247 -6.08 -14.68 -12.69
CA CYS A 247 -6.26 -13.59 -11.74
C CYS A 247 -5.50 -12.33 -12.19
N ALA A 248 -4.27 -12.48 -12.70
CA ALA A 248 -3.45 -11.37 -13.16
C ALA A 248 -3.99 -10.72 -14.45
N VAL A 249 -4.50 -11.51 -15.40
CA VAL A 249 -5.19 -10.99 -16.59
C VAL A 249 -6.43 -10.18 -16.18
N GLY A 250 -7.27 -10.74 -15.30
CA GLY A 250 -8.43 -10.03 -14.74
C GLY A 250 -8.01 -8.73 -14.02
N GLY A 251 -6.92 -8.77 -13.25
CA GLY A 251 -6.34 -7.60 -12.59
C GLY A 251 -5.95 -6.49 -13.57
N GLY A 252 -5.32 -6.83 -14.68
CA GLY A 252 -4.97 -5.87 -15.73
C GLY A 252 -6.20 -5.21 -16.36
N ILE A 253 -7.26 -5.99 -16.62
CA ILE A 253 -8.54 -5.47 -17.12
C ILE A 253 -9.17 -4.51 -16.09
N LEU A 254 -9.14 -4.85 -14.79
CA LEU A 254 -9.67 -3.99 -13.73
C LEU A 254 -8.87 -2.68 -13.60
N CYS A 255 -7.55 -2.70 -13.82
CA CYS A 255 -6.72 -1.50 -13.86
C CYS A 255 -7.16 -0.53 -14.97
N LEU A 256 -7.54 -1.04 -16.15
CA LEU A 256 -8.03 -0.21 -17.25
C LEU A 256 -9.41 0.41 -16.99
N ARG A 257 -10.19 -0.15 -16.05
CA ARG A 257 -11.48 0.42 -15.63
C ARG A 257 -11.33 1.62 -14.68
N ILE A 258 -10.12 1.89 -14.18
CA ILE A 258 -9.84 3.11 -13.41
C ILE A 258 -10.09 4.31 -14.34
N PRO A 259 -10.84 5.35 -13.90
CA PRO A 259 -11.17 6.48 -14.76
C PRO A 259 -9.95 7.20 -15.31
N ALA A 260 -9.99 7.60 -16.59
CA ALA A 260 -8.84 8.23 -17.27
C ALA A 260 -8.48 9.61 -16.69
N TRP A 261 -9.46 10.34 -16.14
CA TRP A 261 -9.24 11.66 -15.54
C TRP A 261 -8.29 11.61 -14.32
N VAL A 262 -8.09 10.45 -13.71
CA VAL A 262 -7.14 10.26 -12.60
C VAL A 262 -5.68 10.45 -13.05
N GLU A 263 -5.39 10.32 -14.34
CA GLU A 263 -4.04 10.46 -14.92
C GLU A 263 -3.65 11.91 -15.22
N SER A 264 -4.63 12.79 -15.50
CA SER A 264 -4.38 14.17 -15.88
C SER A 264 -4.64 15.11 -14.71
N THR A 265 -3.61 15.79 -14.22
CA THR A 265 -3.77 16.98 -13.38
C THR A 265 -3.36 18.18 -14.24
N GLU A 266 -4.33 19.05 -14.58
CA GLU A 266 -4.03 20.32 -15.20
C GLU A 266 -3.13 21.12 -14.26
N GLY A 267 -1.93 21.51 -14.74
CA GLY A 267 -0.94 22.25 -13.95
C GLY A 267 0.20 21.43 -13.34
N GLU A 268 0.27 20.12 -13.56
CA GLU A 268 1.42 19.31 -13.11
C GLU A 268 2.67 19.67 -13.92
N VAL A 269 3.60 20.40 -13.28
CA VAL A 269 4.87 20.81 -13.93
C VAL A 269 5.67 19.54 -14.24
N PRO A 270 6.11 19.33 -15.50
CA PRO A 270 6.94 18.17 -15.85
C PRO A 270 8.21 18.14 -15.00
N VAL A 271 8.54 16.97 -14.41
CA VAL A 271 9.76 16.77 -13.60
C VAL A 271 11.05 17.18 -14.34
N LYS A 272 11.03 17.25 -15.68
CA LYS A 272 12.13 17.78 -16.49
C LYS A 272 12.41 19.27 -16.28
N ALA A 273 11.43 20.05 -15.79
CA ALA A 273 11.58 21.49 -15.53
C ALA A 273 12.27 21.79 -14.20
N VAL A 274 12.25 20.84 -13.26
CA VAL A 274 13.01 20.97 -12.01
C VAL A 274 14.43 20.52 -12.30
N GLY A 275 15.30 21.48 -12.58
CA GLY A 275 16.71 21.25 -12.83
C GLY A 275 17.30 20.32 -11.77
N HIS A 276 18.06 19.32 -12.19
CA HIS A 276 18.74 18.35 -11.33
C HIS A 276 19.71 19.08 -10.38
N SER A 277 19.19 19.66 -9.32
CA SER A 277 20.04 20.09 -8.21
C SER A 277 20.65 18.83 -7.57
N ARG A 278 21.81 18.45 -8.09
CA ARG A 278 22.65 17.33 -7.63
C ARG A 278 23.26 17.59 -6.24
N THR A 279 22.67 18.42 -5.42
CA THR A 279 23.07 18.52 -4.02
C THR A 279 22.70 17.23 -3.34
N LYS A 280 23.70 16.38 -3.09
CA LYS A 280 23.62 15.21 -2.19
C LYS A 280 23.28 15.70 -0.78
N ARG A 281 22.03 16.13 -0.56
CA ARG A 281 21.57 16.44 0.79
C ARG A 281 21.51 15.15 1.58
N SER A 282 22.25 15.09 2.68
CA SER A 282 22.13 14.03 3.67
C SER A 282 20.72 14.08 4.27
N LEU A 283 20.17 12.90 4.59
CA LEU A 283 18.87 12.84 5.27
C LEU A 283 18.97 13.56 6.64
N PRO A 284 17.93 14.32 7.04
CA PRO A 284 17.86 14.93 8.36
C PRO A 284 17.98 13.91 9.49
N PRO A 285 18.58 14.25 10.64
CA PRO A 285 18.74 13.33 11.76
C PRO A 285 17.45 12.64 12.23
N PRO A 286 16.27 13.31 12.32
CA PRO A 286 15.01 12.63 12.67
C PRO A 286 14.61 11.54 11.69
N VAL A 287 14.80 11.78 10.38
CA VAL A 287 14.53 10.78 9.34
C VAL A 287 15.45 9.57 9.49
N VAL A 288 16.73 9.82 9.77
CA VAL A 288 17.72 8.74 9.95
C VAL A 288 17.40 7.92 11.20
N ALA A 289 17.02 8.54 12.32
CA ALA A 289 16.66 7.84 13.55
C ALA A 289 15.44 6.94 13.36
N THR A 290 14.38 7.48 12.74
CA THR A 290 13.15 6.71 12.45
C THR A 290 13.41 5.60 11.44
N LEU A 291 14.27 5.84 10.45
CA LEU A 291 14.69 4.84 9.47
C LEU A 291 15.44 3.68 10.14
N TRP A 292 16.35 3.95 11.09
CA TRP A 292 17.04 2.91 11.85
C TRP A 292 16.08 2.04 12.66
N ALA A 293 15.17 2.66 13.40
CA ALA A 293 14.16 1.92 14.16
C ALA A 293 13.33 1.01 13.25
N ASN A 294 12.83 1.54 12.14
CA ASN A 294 12.03 0.77 11.21
C ASN A 294 12.84 -0.32 10.50
N SER A 295 14.09 -0.04 10.10
CA SER A 295 14.97 -1.04 9.48
C SER A 295 15.25 -2.21 10.42
N THR A 296 15.43 -1.94 11.71
CA THR A 296 15.64 -2.97 12.72
C THR A 296 14.39 -3.84 12.88
N ILE A 297 13.18 -3.27 12.91
CA ILE A 297 11.92 -4.04 12.93
C ILE A 297 11.78 -4.85 11.63
N ARG A 298 12.22 -4.31 10.48
CA ARG A 298 12.19 -5.04 9.20
C ARG A 298 13.09 -6.28 9.19
N ILE A 299 14.20 -6.28 9.94
CA ILE A 299 15.04 -7.48 10.13
C ILE A 299 14.21 -8.59 10.75
N GLU A 300 13.42 -8.30 11.79
CA GLU A 300 12.56 -9.30 12.43
C GLU A 300 11.49 -9.85 11.46
N THR A 301 10.76 -8.98 10.76
CA THR A 301 9.73 -9.46 9.83
C THR A 301 10.28 -10.29 8.68
N GLY A 302 11.49 -9.96 8.19
CA GLY A 302 12.22 -10.75 7.21
C GLY A 302 12.70 -12.08 7.77
N PHE A 303 13.28 -12.06 8.98
CA PHE A 303 13.68 -13.25 9.70
C PHE A 303 12.52 -14.22 9.87
N LEU A 304 11.40 -13.76 10.42
CA LEU A 304 10.25 -14.60 10.68
C LEU A 304 9.71 -15.26 9.41
N ALA A 305 9.65 -14.52 8.30
CA ALA A 305 9.12 -15.02 7.03
C ALA A 305 9.85 -16.28 6.53
N LEU A 306 11.17 -16.31 6.56
CA LEU A 306 11.94 -17.47 6.11
C LEU A 306 12.21 -18.46 7.25
N PHE A 307 12.46 -17.99 8.47
CA PHE A 307 12.70 -18.85 9.62
C PHE A 307 11.55 -19.83 9.85
N ILE A 308 10.31 -19.31 9.93
CA ILE A 308 9.16 -20.17 10.22
C ILE A 308 8.87 -21.16 9.08
N ALA A 309 9.11 -20.76 7.83
CA ALA A 309 8.94 -21.64 6.69
C ALA A 309 9.84 -22.88 6.76
N PHE A 310 11.12 -22.67 7.08
CA PHE A 310 12.09 -23.79 7.19
C PHE A 310 11.92 -24.58 8.49
N VAL A 311 11.57 -23.92 9.59
CA VAL A 311 11.27 -24.62 10.85
C VAL A 311 10.04 -25.51 10.70
N VAL A 312 8.97 -25.03 10.07
CA VAL A 312 7.78 -25.85 9.81
C VAL A 312 8.14 -27.03 8.90
N LYS A 313 8.92 -26.81 7.86
CA LYS A 313 9.41 -27.90 6.99
C LYS A 313 10.18 -28.96 7.76
N ASN A 314 11.14 -28.56 8.60
CA ASN A 314 12.09 -29.47 9.24
C ASN A 314 11.52 -30.12 10.52
N GLN A 315 10.77 -29.38 11.32
CA GLN A 315 10.23 -29.88 12.60
C GLN A 315 8.90 -30.63 12.44
N TYR A 316 8.15 -30.34 11.36
CA TYR A 316 6.82 -30.91 11.13
C TYR A 316 6.76 -31.72 9.82
N GLU A 317 7.89 -32.30 9.39
CA GLU A 317 7.97 -33.12 8.16
C GLU A 317 7.05 -34.33 8.18
N HIS A 318 6.74 -34.86 9.38
CA HIS A 318 5.81 -35.98 9.57
C HIS A 318 4.33 -35.61 9.33
N LEU A 319 4.01 -34.31 9.24
CA LEU A 319 2.65 -33.84 8.96
C LEU A 319 2.41 -33.72 7.46
N SER A 320 1.14 -33.82 7.04
CA SER A 320 0.77 -33.63 5.64
C SER A 320 1.17 -32.23 5.13
N ALA A 321 1.47 -32.11 3.84
CA ALA A 321 1.80 -30.83 3.20
C ALA A 321 0.71 -29.77 3.43
N PHE A 322 -0.56 -30.19 3.43
CA PHE A 322 -1.68 -29.31 3.72
C PHE A 322 -1.62 -28.75 5.17
N THR A 323 -1.30 -29.60 6.13
CA THR A 323 -1.16 -29.17 7.54
C THR A 323 0.01 -28.21 7.71
N GLN A 324 1.16 -28.49 7.08
CA GLN A 324 2.30 -27.57 7.08
C GLN A 324 1.93 -26.20 6.48
N LEU A 325 1.21 -26.20 5.36
CA LEU A 325 0.70 -24.97 4.73
C LEU A 325 -0.28 -24.22 5.65
N LEU A 326 -1.14 -24.94 6.40
CA LEU A 326 -2.04 -24.35 7.37
C LEU A 326 -1.29 -23.67 8.52
N LEU A 327 -0.24 -24.31 9.05
CA LEU A 327 0.61 -23.72 10.10
C LEU A 327 1.29 -22.44 9.62
N LEU A 328 1.84 -22.44 8.39
CA LEU A 328 2.38 -21.23 7.75
C LEU A 328 1.31 -20.17 7.54
N GLY A 329 0.11 -20.60 7.15
CA GLY A 329 -1.05 -19.73 6.96
C GLY A 329 -1.49 -19.02 8.24
N ILE A 330 -1.42 -19.69 9.40
CA ILE A 330 -1.73 -19.10 10.71
C ILE A 330 -0.74 -17.98 11.04
N VAL A 331 0.57 -18.23 10.90
CA VAL A 331 1.60 -17.23 11.18
C VAL A 331 1.53 -16.07 10.16
N GLY A 332 1.39 -16.39 8.88
CA GLY A 332 1.23 -15.39 7.82
C GLY A 332 -0.04 -14.55 7.95
N GLY A 333 -1.15 -15.19 8.36
CA GLY A 333 -2.42 -14.52 8.64
C GLY A 333 -2.33 -13.58 9.83
N ALA A 334 -1.67 -14.00 10.91
CA ALA A 334 -1.40 -13.16 12.08
C ALA A 334 -0.51 -11.95 11.70
N ALA A 335 0.52 -12.14 10.88
CA ALA A 335 1.35 -11.07 10.36
C ALA A 335 0.54 -10.10 9.47
N GLY A 336 -0.32 -10.62 8.60
CA GLY A 336 -1.24 -9.82 7.78
C GLY A 336 -2.20 -8.98 8.62
N LEU A 337 -2.80 -9.59 9.66
CA LEU A 337 -3.66 -8.90 10.62
C LEU A 337 -2.88 -7.82 11.39
N GLY A 338 -1.65 -8.13 11.81
CA GLY A 338 -0.75 -7.17 12.46
C GLY A 338 -0.47 -5.97 11.57
N GLY A 339 -0.17 -6.19 10.30
CA GLY A 339 0.01 -5.11 9.32
C GLY A 339 -1.23 -4.20 9.19
N PHE A 340 -2.42 -4.79 9.18
CA PHE A 340 -3.67 -4.06 9.19
C PHE A 340 -3.84 -3.23 10.47
N VAL A 341 -3.65 -3.84 11.64
CA VAL A 341 -3.76 -3.17 12.95
C VAL A 341 -2.75 -2.01 13.05
N GLY A 342 -1.50 -2.21 12.62
CA GLY A 342 -0.47 -1.16 12.62
C GLY A 342 -0.84 0.05 11.75
N ASN A 343 -1.37 -0.18 10.55
CA ASN A 343 -1.88 0.89 9.70
C ASN A 343 -3.10 1.59 10.31
N ALA A 344 -4.04 0.84 10.90
CA ALA A 344 -5.22 1.40 11.55
C ALA A 344 -4.86 2.24 12.79
N LEU A 345 -3.87 1.81 13.58
CA LEU A 345 -3.32 2.58 14.70
C LEU A 345 -2.65 3.86 14.20
N GLY A 346 -1.80 3.77 13.17
CA GLY A 346 -1.18 4.94 12.55
C GLY A 346 -2.17 5.99 12.06
N ALA A 347 -3.37 5.53 11.64
CA ALA A 347 -4.47 6.37 11.23
C ALA A 347 -5.12 7.17 12.37
N ARG A 348 -5.15 6.60 13.56
CA ARG A 348 -5.87 7.15 14.73
C ARG A 348 -4.96 7.89 15.70
N LEU A 349 -3.67 7.57 15.70
CA LEU A 349 -2.71 8.19 16.59
C LEU A 349 -2.35 9.59 16.09
N ASN A 350 -2.40 10.56 16.99
CA ASN A 350 -1.78 11.85 16.75
C ASN A 350 -0.26 11.67 16.69
N LEU A 351 0.31 11.73 15.50
CA LEU A 351 1.75 11.52 15.24
C LEU A 351 2.57 12.75 15.68
N SER A 352 2.31 13.29 16.87
CA SER A 352 3.07 14.41 17.44
C SER A 352 4.51 14.04 17.81
N ALA A 353 4.78 12.76 18.06
CA ALA A 353 6.09 12.25 18.41
C ALA A 353 6.40 10.94 17.63
N PRO A 354 6.57 11.00 16.31
CA PRO A 354 6.71 9.79 15.47
C PRO A 354 7.99 9.00 15.79
N GLU A 355 9.06 9.66 16.24
CA GLU A 355 10.29 8.99 16.67
C GLU A 355 10.07 8.14 17.93
N LEU A 356 9.27 8.64 18.88
CA LEU A 356 8.96 7.92 20.11
C LEU A 356 8.11 6.69 19.80
N ILE A 357 7.09 6.85 18.95
CA ILE A 357 6.21 5.75 18.51
C ILE A 357 7.04 4.66 17.82
N SER A 358 7.96 5.03 16.93
CA SER A 358 8.85 4.06 16.27
C SER A 358 9.77 3.33 17.26
N ASN A 359 10.27 4.00 18.28
CA ASN A 359 11.10 3.38 19.31
C ASN A 359 10.29 2.46 20.24
N ILE A 360 9.05 2.82 20.58
CA ILE A 360 8.12 1.97 21.34
C ILE A 360 7.79 0.72 20.50
N SER A 361 7.53 0.87 19.22
CA SER A 361 7.30 -0.24 18.29
C SER A 361 8.48 -1.20 18.25
N LEU A 362 9.71 -0.67 18.18
CA LEU A 362 10.92 -1.48 18.22
C LEU A 362 11.09 -2.20 19.58
N ALA A 363 10.83 -1.54 20.69
CA ALA A 363 10.88 -2.14 22.03
C ALA A 363 9.82 -3.26 22.19
N ALA A 364 8.59 -3.04 21.71
CA ALA A 364 7.53 -4.05 21.75
C ALA A 364 7.89 -5.30 20.92
N THR A 365 8.46 -5.10 19.73
CA THR A 365 8.96 -6.21 18.90
C THR A 365 10.09 -6.96 19.59
N SER A 366 11.04 -6.24 20.21
CA SER A 366 12.16 -6.86 20.94
C SER A 366 11.67 -7.68 22.15
N LEU A 367 10.67 -7.17 22.85
CA LEU A 367 10.06 -7.91 23.98
C LEU A 367 9.33 -9.17 23.49
N ALA A 368 8.57 -9.07 22.39
CA ALA A 368 7.87 -10.22 21.82
C ALA A 368 8.85 -11.33 21.38
N THR A 369 9.95 -10.95 20.72
CA THR A 369 10.99 -11.93 20.30
C THR A 369 11.75 -12.52 21.49
N LEU A 370 12.00 -11.73 22.54
CA LEU A 370 12.60 -12.23 23.79
C LEU A 370 11.70 -13.26 24.46
N VAL A 371 10.40 -12.99 24.58
CA VAL A 371 9.43 -13.93 25.12
C VAL A 371 9.39 -15.22 24.28
N ALA A 372 9.44 -15.10 22.94
CA ALA A 372 9.46 -16.26 22.06
C ALA A 372 10.76 -17.07 22.16
N ALA A 373 11.88 -16.44 22.52
CA ALA A 373 13.12 -17.16 22.81
C ALA A 373 13.05 -17.95 24.13
N MET A 374 12.32 -17.43 25.13
CA MET A 374 12.15 -18.07 26.44
C MET A 374 11.04 -19.14 26.43
N ILE A 375 9.98 -18.91 25.68
CA ILE A 375 8.82 -19.81 25.54
C ILE A 375 8.75 -20.22 24.05
N PRO A 376 9.57 -21.18 23.62
CA PRO A 376 9.66 -21.56 22.23
C PRO A 376 8.41 -22.28 21.74
N GLY A 377 7.93 -21.92 20.54
CA GLY A 377 6.81 -22.59 19.91
C GLY A 377 6.16 -21.82 18.79
N LEU A 378 5.27 -22.50 18.05
CA LEU A 378 4.57 -21.89 16.92
C LEU A 378 3.61 -20.78 17.38
N LEU A 379 3.00 -20.93 18.56
CA LEU A 379 2.09 -19.90 19.11
C LEU A 379 2.83 -18.59 19.37
N THR A 380 4.00 -18.65 20.01
CA THR A 380 4.81 -17.46 20.28
C THR A 380 5.36 -16.86 18.99
N ALA A 381 5.74 -17.68 18.00
CA ALA A 381 6.09 -17.23 16.66
C ALA A 381 4.91 -16.49 15.96
N THR A 382 3.69 -16.99 16.14
CA THR A 382 2.48 -16.33 15.63
C THR A 382 2.26 -14.97 16.28
N ILE A 383 2.46 -14.87 17.61
CA ILE A 383 2.37 -13.59 18.35
C ILE A 383 3.47 -12.63 17.89
N VAL A 384 4.69 -13.11 17.68
CA VAL A 384 5.79 -12.29 17.12
C VAL A 384 5.41 -11.77 15.73
N GLY A 385 4.82 -12.60 14.88
CA GLY A 385 4.32 -12.18 13.56
C GLY A 385 3.28 -11.07 13.63
N LEU A 386 2.33 -11.19 14.56
CA LEU A 386 1.30 -10.17 14.81
C LEU A 386 1.92 -8.86 15.30
N VAL A 387 2.73 -8.92 16.35
CA VAL A 387 3.35 -7.75 17.00
C VAL A 387 4.37 -7.08 16.07
N GLY A 388 5.27 -7.86 15.46
CA GLY A 388 6.30 -7.37 14.55
C GLY A 388 5.73 -6.70 13.31
N SER A 389 4.69 -7.28 12.68
CA SER A 389 4.02 -6.68 11.53
C SER A 389 3.21 -5.43 11.91
N THR A 390 2.59 -5.40 13.10
CA THR A 390 1.94 -4.19 13.64
C THR A 390 2.96 -3.08 13.83
N ALA A 391 4.07 -3.38 14.49
CA ALA A 391 5.16 -2.47 14.74
C ALA A 391 5.79 -1.95 13.43
N SER A 392 6.04 -2.84 12.47
CA SER A 392 6.61 -2.51 11.16
C SER A 392 5.73 -1.54 10.38
N SER A 393 4.42 -1.80 10.33
CA SER A 393 3.46 -0.92 9.63
C SER A 393 3.35 0.44 10.31
N LEU A 394 3.26 0.48 11.63
CA LEU A 394 3.18 1.71 12.40
C LEU A 394 4.47 2.54 12.27
N ALA A 395 5.65 1.91 12.40
CA ALA A 395 6.93 2.58 12.22
C ALA A 395 7.11 3.12 10.79
N LYS A 396 6.54 2.44 9.78
CA LYS A 396 6.54 2.93 8.39
C LYS A 396 5.70 4.20 8.26
N VAL A 397 4.51 4.24 8.84
CA VAL A 397 3.66 5.46 8.86
C VAL A 397 4.38 6.61 9.55
N CYS A 398 5.08 6.34 10.67
CA CYS A 398 5.88 7.34 11.36
C CYS A 398 7.03 7.86 10.49
N LEU A 399 7.77 6.98 9.82
CA LEU A 399 8.85 7.36 8.92
C LEU A 399 8.35 8.23 7.76
N ASP A 400 7.25 7.85 7.14
CA ASP A 400 6.64 8.60 6.05
C ASP A 400 6.19 10.00 6.50
N SER A 401 5.63 10.12 7.71
CA SER A 401 5.27 11.39 8.34
C SER A 401 6.49 12.28 8.59
N VAL A 402 7.59 11.72 9.13
CA VAL A 402 8.83 12.46 9.39
C VAL A 402 9.46 12.96 8.09
N ILE A 403 9.46 12.14 7.03
CA ILE A 403 9.94 12.54 5.70
C ILE A 403 9.11 13.72 5.16
N GLN A 404 7.78 13.63 5.25
CA GLN A 404 6.88 14.68 4.78
C GLN A 404 7.05 16.00 5.55
N HIS A 405 7.33 15.92 6.85
CA HIS A 405 7.47 17.10 7.69
C HIS A 405 8.84 17.80 7.54
N HIS A 406 9.94 17.03 7.43
CA HIS A 406 11.30 17.58 7.45
C HIS A 406 11.93 17.80 6.07
N LEU A 407 11.30 17.34 4.99
CA LEU A 407 11.85 17.47 3.65
C LEU A 407 10.95 18.31 2.74
N PRO A 408 11.52 19.22 1.94
CA PRO A 408 10.78 19.94 0.93
C PRO A 408 10.25 18.97 -0.14
N GLU A 409 9.12 19.32 -0.76
CA GLU A 409 8.37 18.47 -1.69
C GLU A 409 9.24 17.88 -2.81
N GLU A 410 10.14 18.68 -3.37
CA GLU A 410 11.08 18.31 -4.45
C GLU A 410 12.02 17.15 -4.09
N SER A 411 12.33 16.97 -2.80
CA SER A 411 13.27 15.93 -2.33
C SER A 411 12.59 14.72 -1.70
N ARG A 412 11.26 14.78 -1.45
CA ARG A 412 10.50 13.70 -0.79
C ARG A 412 10.53 12.40 -1.58
N ALA A 413 10.29 12.45 -2.90
CA ALA A 413 10.29 11.27 -3.75
C ALA A 413 11.64 10.53 -3.70
N SER A 414 12.76 11.27 -3.81
CA SER A 414 14.10 10.69 -3.68
C SER A 414 14.38 10.11 -2.28
N ALA A 415 13.87 10.76 -1.22
CA ALA A 415 14.01 10.27 0.15
C ALA A 415 13.21 8.98 0.36
N PHE A 416 11.94 8.93 -0.11
CA PHE A 416 11.13 7.72 -0.05
C PHE A 416 11.79 6.54 -0.78
N GLY A 417 12.33 6.76 -1.98
CA GLY A 417 13.05 5.72 -2.72
C GLY A 417 14.26 5.18 -1.96
N LYS A 418 15.08 6.08 -1.36
CA LYS A 418 16.26 5.67 -0.56
C LYS A 418 15.87 4.92 0.70
N THR A 419 14.89 5.41 1.45
CA THR A 419 14.44 4.76 2.68
C THR A 419 13.82 3.41 2.40
N GLU A 420 13.00 3.28 1.34
CA GLU A 420 12.42 1.99 0.95
C GLU A 420 13.50 0.97 0.58
N SER A 421 14.54 1.40 -0.14
CA SER A 421 15.68 0.51 -0.46
C SER A 421 16.38 0.00 0.79
N VAL A 422 16.61 0.85 1.79
CA VAL A 422 17.22 0.46 3.07
C VAL A 422 16.34 -0.52 3.83
N LEU A 423 15.03 -0.25 3.90
CA LEU A 423 14.06 -1.14 4.55
C LEU A 423 14.02 -2.51 3.88
N GLN A 424 14.12 -2.55 2.56
CA GLN A 424 14.11 -3.81 1.81
C GLN A 424 15.39 -4.62 2.05
N ILE A 425 16.55 -3.95 2.07
CA ILE A 425 17.84 -4.62 2.39
C ILE A 425 17.80 -5.18 3.82
N ALA A 426 17.25 -4.45 4.77
CA ALA A 426 17.09 -4.90 6.16
C ALA A 426 16.17 -6.13 6.24
N TRP A 427 15.07 -6.14 5.51
CA TRP A 427 14.15 -7.29 5.43
C TRP A 427 14.84 -8.51 4.85
N VAL A 428 15.60 -8.34 3.77
CA VAL A 428 16.39 -9.39 3.12
C VAL A 428 17.43 -9.95 4.08
N PHE A 429 18.17 -9.08 4.77
CA PHE A 429 19.17 -9.50 5.76
C PHE A 429 18.54 -10.37 6.86
N GLY A 430 17.39 -9.94 7.39
CA GLY A 430 16.63 -10.75 8.34
C GLY A 430 16.23 -12.11 7.78
N GLY A 431 15.75 -12.14 6.52
CA GLY A 431 15.41 -13.39 5.83
C GLY A 431 16.59 -14.34 5.68
N VAL A 432 17.78 -13.82 5.34
CA VAL A 432 19.02 -14.62 5.30
C VAL A 432 19.32 -15.25 6.66
N VAL A 433 19.27 -14.46 7.73
CA VAL A 433 19.48 -14.95 9.10
C VAL A 433 18.46 -16.02 9.45
N GLY A 434 17.18 -15.81 9.13
CA GLY A 434 16.10 -16.78 9.37
C GLY A 434 16.32 -18.11 8.63
N LEU A 435 16.72 -18.04 7.36
CA LEU A 435 17.05 -19.20 6.56
C LEU A 435 18.25 -19.98 7.12
N LEU A 436 19.34 -19.28 7.45
CA LEU A 436 20.55 -19.93 7.95
C LEU A 436 20.26 -20.66 9.26
N ILE A 437 19.50 -20.07 10.15
CA ILE A 437 19.18 -20.68 11.44
C ILE A 437 18.12 -21.77 11.28
N GLY A 438 17.01 -21.50 10.62
CA GLY A 438 15.90 -22.44 10.51
C GLY A 438 16.08 -23.53 9.47
N GLY A 439 16.89 -23.26 8.44
CA GLY A 439 17.08 -24.18 7.32
C GLY A 439 18.43 -24.91 7.32
N VAL A 440 19.54 -24.17 7.56
CA VAL A 440 20.89 -24.71 7.31
C VAL A 440 21.55 -25.26 8.57
N TRP A 441 21.55 -24.47 9.65
CA TRP A 441 22.39 -24.81 10.82
C TRP A 441 21.65 -25.56 11.90
N PHE A 442 20.42 -25.15 12.21
CA PHE A 442 19.71 -25.63 13.39
C PHE A 442 18.31 -26.16 13.12
N GLY A 443 17.92 -26.34 11.86
CA GLY A 443 16.53 -26.69 11.50
C GLY A 443 15.99 -27.97 12.13
N HIS A 444 16.87 -28.94 12.40
CA HIS A 444 16.53 -30.22 13.03
C HIS A 444 16.84 -30.27 14.55
N VAL A 445 17.37 -29.17 15.11
CA VAL A 445 17.77 -29.13 16.52
C VAL A 445 16.57 -28.80 17.40
N ALA A 446 16.39 -29.59 18.47
CA ALA A 446 15.45 -29.24 19.52
C ALA A 446 15.86 -27.88 20.12
N GLY A 447 14.93 -26.89 20.15
CA GLY A 447 15.25 -25.54 20.60
C GLY A 447 15.61 -24.54 19.49
N VAL A 448 15.46 -24.89 18.21
CA VAL A 448 15.67 -23.98 17.07
C VAL A 448 14.91 -22.65 17.22
N TYR A 449 13.71 -22.68 17.79
CA TYR A 449 12.93 -21.47 18.10
C TYR A 449 13.67 -20.55 19.08
N SER A 450 14.21 -21.10 20.20
CA SER A 450 14.94 -20.31 21.20
C SER A 450 16.21 -19.71 20.60
N ILE A 451 16.95 -20.47 19.80
CA ILE A 451 18.16 -20.00 19.12
C ILE A 451 17.80 -18.88 18.14
N GLY A 452 16.80 -19.11 17.28
CA GLY A 452 16.39 -18.16 16.25
C GLY A 452 15.88 -16.86 16.84
N PHE A 453 14.95 -16.94 17.78
CA PHE A 453 14.41 -15.75 18.45
C PHE A 453 15.44 -15.09 19.36
N GLY A 454 16.38 -15.82 19.96
CA GLY A 454 17.50 -15.27 20.72
C GLY A 454 18.42 -14.42 19.86
N VAL A 455 18.81 -14.91 18.69
CA VAL A 455 19.66 -14.17 17.74
C VAL A 455 18.95 -12.91 17.24
N VAL A 456 17.69 -13.02 16.83
CA VAL A 456 16.97 -11.82 16.34
C VAL A 456 16.74 -10.82 17.47
N THR A 457 16.48 -11.25 18.69
CA THR A 457 16.39 -10.37 19.86
C THR A 457 17.69 -9.61 20.08
N ALA A 458 18.84 -10.25 19.99
CA ALA A 458 20.14 -9.60 20.10
C ALA A 458 20.33 -8.51 19.02
N LEU A 459 19.93 -8.81 17.77
CA LEU A 459 19.95 -7.82 16.68
C LEU A 459 19.02 -6.62 16.96
N LEU A 460 17.83 -6.86 17.49
CA LEU A 460 16.87 -5.81 17.84
C LEU A 460 17.37 -4.94 19.00
N VAL A 461 17.97 -5.55 20.03
CA VAL A 461 18.58 -4.82 21.16
C VAL A 461 19.75 -3.96 20.68
N MET A 462 20.58 -4.47 19.77
CA MET A 462 21.64 -3.68 19.13
C MET A 462 21.05 -2.48 18.35
N GLY A 463 19.92 -2.67 17.66
CA GLY A 463 19.20 -1.59 17.00
C GLY A 463 18.66 -0.54 17.98
N ILE A 464 18.12 -0.97 19.13
CA ILE A 464 17.70 -0.05 20.21
C ILE A 464 18.92 0.75 20.72
N ALA A 465 20.03 0.08 21.01
CA ALA A 465 21.25 0.75 21.46
C ALA A 465 21.73 1.80 20.46
N GLN A 466 21.69 1.50 19.16
CA GLN A 466 22.01 2.44 18.09
C GLN A 466 21.07 3.64 18.09
N CYS A 467 19.74 3.43 18.19
CA CYS A 467 18.77 4.52 18.25
C CYS A 467 18.99 5.43 19.48
N LEU A 468 19.30 4.86 20.65
CA LEU A 468 19.61 5.60 21.87
C LEU A 468 20.91 6.41 21.75
N MET A 469 21.95 5.83 21.12
CA MET A 469 23.21 6.53 20.88
C MET A 469 23.05 7.70 19.91
N MET A 470 22.26 7.51 18.85
CA MET A 470 21.95 8.59 17.90
C MET A 470 21.26 9.78 18.57
N ARG A 471 20.37 9.54 19.53
CA ARG A 471 19.76 10.61 20.34
C ARG A 471 20.79 11.39 21.17
N LYS A 472 21.90 10.75 21.56
CA LYS A 472 23.05 11.36 22.28
C LYS A 472 24.11 11.95 21.32
N GLY A 473 23.82 12.02 20.01
CA GLY A 473 24.75 12.52 18.99
C GLY A 473 25.94 11.59 18.70
N ARG A 474 25.92 10.34 19.18
CA ARG A 474 26.92 9.29 18.96
C ARG A 474 26.38 8.23 18.01
N THR A 475 27.23 7.50 17.31
CA THR A 475 26.83 6.39 16.42
C THR A 475 27.74 5.20 16.64
N LEU A 476 27.19 3.98 16.76
CA LEU A 476 27.94 2.72 16.80
C LEU A 476 28.55 2.40 15.45
N VAL A 477 27.89 2.83 14.35
CA VAL A 477 28.33 2.54 12.98
C VAL A 477 28.89 3.82 12.34
N PRO A 478 30.21 3.92 12.14
CA PRO A 478 30.88 5.16 11.68
C PRO A 478 30.53 5.58 10.26
N ALA A 479 29.99 4.68 9.44
CA ALA A 479 29.89 4.84 7.99
C ALA A 479 28.85 5.87 7.50
N ILE A 480 27.96 6.37 8.34
CA ILE A 480 26.89 7.31 7.92
C ILE A 480 27.28 8.78 8.12
N ARG A 481 28.34 9.06 8.88
CA ARG A 481 28.90 10.42 9.00
C ARG A 481 29.96 10.68 7.92
N ARG A 482 29.56 10.97 6.69
CA ARG A 482 30.38 11.84 5.85
C ARG A 482 30.08 13.27 6.31
N THR A 483 30.85 13.76 7.29
CA THR A 483 31.00 15.19 7.50
C THR A 483 31.31 15.83 6.14
N PRO A 484 30.62 16.89 5.74
CA PRO A 484 31.08 17.68 4.63
C PRO A 484 32.50 18.13 5.00
N LYS A 485 33.49 17.69 4.20
CA LYS A 485 34.83 18.27 4.27
C LYS A 485 34.61 19.76 4.15
N PRO A 486 35.02 20.60 5.11
CA PRO A 486 34.90 22.03 4.94
C PRO A 486 35.60 22.33 3.61
N SER A 487 34.83 22.81 2.63
CA SER A 487 35.38 23.35 1.41
C SER A 487 36.34 24.43 1.87
N GLY A 488 37.65 24.19 1.67
CA GLY A 488 38.66 25.15 2.01
C GLY A 488 38.21 26.48 1.41
N ALA A 489 37.77 27.38 2.24
CA ALA A 489 37.58 28.75 1.87
C ALA A 489 38.95 29.18 1.37
N SER A 490 39.08 29.27 0.05
CA SER A 490 40.18 29.91 -0.60
C SER A 490 40.26 31.32 0.03
N ARG A 491 41.19 31.43 0.97
CA ARG A 491 41.57 32.69 1.57
C ARG A 491 42.17 33.54 0.44
N LYS A 492 41.30 34.25 -0.34
CA LYS A 492 41.77 35.33 -1.19
C LYS A 492 42.45 36.33 -0.29
N LYS A 493 43.78 36.37 -0.35
CA LYS A 493 44.62 37.43 0.18
C LYS A 493 44.01 38.77 -0.24
N PRO A 494 43.80 39.73 0.68
CA PRO A 494 43.40 41.07 0.30
C PRO A 494 44.51 41.68 -0.52
N ALA A 495 44.21 42.14 -1.74
CA ALA A 495 45.09 42.99 -2.49
C ALA A 495 45.25 44.32 -1.76
N ALA A 496 46.50 44.71 -1.50
CA ALA A 496 46.86 45.98 -0.86
C ALA A 496 46.50 47.15 -1.79
N GLY A 497 45.84 48.10 -1.22
CA GLY A 497 46.03 49.52 -1.51
C GLY A 497 45.28 50.10 -2.69
N THR A 498 44.20 50.80 -2.47
CA THR A 498 44.06 52.19 -2.95
C THR A 498 43.05 52.90 -2.02
N THR A 499 43.57 53.81 -1.23
CA THR A 499 42.81 54.76 -0.42
C THR A 499 42.21 55.80 -1.35
N THR A 500 40.88 55.84 -1.46
CA THR A 500 40.15 56.97 -2.02
C THR A 500 39.46 57.70 -0.90
N PRO A 501 39.52 59.04 -0.79
CA PRO A 501 38.98 59.77 0.34
C PRO A 501 37.45 59.74 0.37
N MET A 502 36.89 59.51 1.54
CA MET A 502 35.47 59.55 1.81
C MET A 502 34.95 61.00 1.73
N GLY A 503 34.02 61.26 0.82
CA GLY A 503 33.19 62.47 0.82
C GLY A 503 32.08 62.41 1.89
N PRO A 504 31.53 63.54 2.31
CA PRO A 504 30.61 63.61 3.43
C PRO A 504 29.26 62.97 3.15
N LEU A 505 28.69 62.28 4.18
CA LEU A 505 27.36 61.67 4.21
C LEU A 505 26.26 62.69 3.91
N PRO A 506 25.27 62.38 3.08
CA PRO A 506 24.08 63.21 2.98
C PRO A 506 23.16 63.02 4.17
N THR A 507 22.71 64.14 4.72
CA THR A 507 21.69 64.27 5.75
C THR A 507 20.33 63.72 5.29
N THR A 508 19.64 63.04 6.18
CA THR A 508 18.27 62.52 6.01
C THR A 508 17.27 63.64 5.76
N PRO A 509 16.34 63.52 4.81
CA PRO A 509 15.16 64.39 4.75
C PRO A 509 14.03 63.82 5.58
N ASP A 510 13.35 64.72 6.29
CA ASP A 510 12.13 64.50 7.06
C ASP A 510 10.99 63.90 6.21
N VAL A 511 10.36 62.87 6.74
CA VAL A 511 9.15 62.27 6.18
C VAL A 511 7.93 62.88 6.88
N HIS A 512 7.31 63.84 6.22
CA HIS A 512 5.93 64.22 6.51
C HIS A 512 5.07 63.97 5.25
N GLY A 513 3.98 63.24 5.44
CA GLY A 513 2.85 63.21 4.50
C GLY A 513 2.65 61.92 3.73
N ALA A 514 1.98 60.93 4.33
CA ALA A 514 1.33 59.85 3.64
C ALA A 514 -0.05 60.33 3.13
N PRO A 515 -0.42 60.11 1.86
CA PRO A 515 -1.77 60.37 1.37
C PRO A 515 -2.75 59.28 1.82
N PRO A 516 -4.06 59.59 1.97
CA PRO A 516 -5.07 58.66 2.48
C PRO A 516 -5.40 57.55 1.48
N VAL A 517 -5.50 56.34 2.03
CA VAL A 517 -5.95 55.15 1.29
C VAL A 517 -7.43 55.25 1.02
N ASN A 518 -7.83 55.24 -0.28
CA ASN A 518 -9.21 55.12 -0.71
C ASN A 518 -9.73 53.68 -0.52
N PRO A 519 -10.95 53.52 0.04
CA PRO A 519 -11.59 52.21 0.14
C PRO A 519 -12.04 51.68 -1.21
N ALA A 520 -11.89 50.37 -1.41
CA ALA A 520 -12.29 49.64 -2.61
C ALA A 520 -13.81 49.69 -2.86
N PRO A 521 -14.29 49.77 -4.12
CA PRO A 521 -15.71 49.75 -4.45
C PRO A 521 -16.32 48.34 -4.29
N PRO A 522 -17.63 48.26 -3.99
CA PRO A 522 -18.34 47.00 -3.80
C PRO A 522 -18.56 46.27 -5.15
N PRO A 523 -18.79 44.93 -5.16
CA PRO A 523 -18.92 44.13 -6.36
C PRO A 523 -20.23 44.48 -7.10
N GLY A 524 -20.07 44.87 -8.37
CA GLY A 524 -21.18 45.20 -9.27
C GLY A 524 -21.95 43.98 -9.72
N ARG A 525 -23.28 44.15 -9.76
CA ARG A 525 -24.28 43.22 -10.32
C ARG A 525 -23.97 42.89 -11.77
N ALA A 526 -24.07 41.61 -12.13
CA ALA A 526 -24.03 41.11 -13.51
C ALA A 526 -25.22 41.65 -14.33
N PRO A 527 -25.03 42.05 -15.61
CA PRO A 527 -26.11 42.42 -16.50
C PRO A 527 -26.81 41.19 -17.11
N SER A 528 -28.13 41.28 -17.12
CA SER A 528 -29.09 40.39 -17.76
C SER A 528 -28.81 40.19 -19.26
N ALA A 529 -28.82 38.94 -19.71
CA ALA A 529 -28.71 38.56 -21.12
C ALA A 529 -29.97 38.88 -21.89
N ALA A 530 -29.84 39.66 -22.97
CA ALA A 530 -30.86 39.84 -24.00
C ALA A 530 -30.66 38.85 -25.17
N PRO A 531 -31.71 38.42 -25.87
CA PRO A 531 -31.68 37.34 -26.85
C PRO A 531 -31.10 37.77 -28.19
N ARG A 532 -30.13 36.99 -28.71
CA ARG A 532 -29.58 37.16 -30.07
C ARG A 532 -30.44 36.42 -31.11
N LYS A 533 -30.86 37.18 -32.10
CA LYS A 533 -31.59 36.77 -33.31
C LYS A 533 -30.76 35.83 -34.20
N ALA A 534 -31.45 34.86 -34.79
CA ALA A 534 -30.99 34.01 -35.87
C ALA A 534 -30.59 34.80 -37.11
N GLY A 535 -29.50 34.44 -37.74
CA GLY A 535 -29.03 35.05 -38.98
C GLY A 535 -28.12 34.12 -39.81
N ARG A 536 -28.76 33.52 -40.86
CA ARG A 536 -28.20 33.16 -42.17
C ARG A 536 -26.96 32.30 -42.32
N ARG A 537 -27.17 31.09 -42.84
CA ARG A 537 -26.21 30.28 -43.62
C ARG A 537 -25.72 31.03 -44.86
N PRO A 538 -24.51 30.81 -45.32
CA PRO A 538 -24.15 30.87 -46.72
C PRO A 538 -23.87 29.48 -47.34
N ARG A 539 -24.18 29.43 -48.60
CA ARG A 539 -24.21 28.40 -49.63
C ARG A 539 -22.85 27.75 -49.92
N LYS A 540 -22.97 26.49 -50.37
CA LYS A 540 -21.97 25.73 -51.13
C LYS A 540 -21.55 26.43 -52.42
N ALA A 541 -20.27 26.32 -52.76
CA ALA A 541 -19.71 26.18 -54.10
C ALA A 541 -18.50 25.28 -53.90
N GLY A 542 -18.25 24.18 -54.55
CA GLY A 542 -18.42 23.74 -55.92
C GLY A 542 -17.10 23.83 -56.66
N THR A 543 -16.63 22.66 -57.08
CA THR A 543 -15.75 22.36 -58.21
C THR A 543 -14.25 22.16 -57.92
N ASP A 544 -13.85 20.95 -58.25
CA ASP A 544 -12.87 20.48 -59.28
C ASP A 544 -11.35 20.55 -58.92
N ARG A 545 -10.78 19.46 -58.69
CA ARG A 545 -9.99 18.50 -59.48
C ARG A 545 -9.36 17.45 -58.58
#